data_f8870f628f9865f9de9ed3695da00a53
#
_entry.id   f8870f628f9865f9de9ed3695da00a53
#
_cell.length_a   1.000
_cell.length_b   1.000
_cell.length_c   1.000
_cell.angle_alpha   90.00
_cell.angle_beta   90.00
_cell.angle_gamma   90.00
#
_symmetry.space_group_name_H-M   'P 1'
#
loop_
_entity.id
_entity.type
_entity.pdbx_description
1 polymer ?
#
loop_
_entity_poly.entity_id
_entity_poly.type
_entity_poly.pdbx_seq_one_letter_code
_entity_poly.pdbx_strand_id
1 'polypeptide(L)'
;VMASVQGLECVCPVDAAPVYQFAESLKDQNKSYEDARGDLHNARTTITSSMTSRATDSLIDELDRQIARIDETVTHRQALIDATMTFHDEIVTCKARFSNIIFQALCNGLTVDDNTIIDPALSGTSQSGAASLSPSYEVAREAAYHAYSDFSAAEETYRQACSSLIGVLSWLDDHLGVDADIKAIPPITGFGS
;
A
#
# COMPACT_ATOMS: atom_id res chain seq x y z
N VAL A 1 4.74 27.99 -23.98
CA VAL A 1 5.85 27.04 -24.13
C VAL A 1 6.49 26.95 -22.78
N MET A 2 6.11 25.96 -21.98
CA MET A 2 6.83 25.66 -20.73
C MET A 2 8.14 24.99 -21.14
N ALA A 3 9.27 25.66 -20.93
CA ALA A 3 10.56 25.04 -21.02
C ALA A 3 10.62 23.96 -19.93
N SER A 4 10.75 22.69 -20.31
CA SER A 4 11.03 21.64 -19.35
C SER A 4 12.36 21.96 -18.70
N VAL A 5 12.34 22.33 -17.42
CA VAL A 5 13.55 22.43 -16.61
C VAL A 5 14.15 21.04 -16.56
N GLN A 6 15.25 20.83 -17.27
CA GLN A 6 15.95 19.55 -17.21
C GLN A 6 16.70 19.49 -15.87
N GLY A 7 16.19 18.69 -14.97
CA GLY A 7 16.72 18.47 -13.63
C GLY A 7 16.31 17.13 -13.08
N LEU A 8 16.79 16.81 -11.89
CA LEU A 8 16.45 15.60 -11.15
C LEU A 8 15.24 15.88 -10.28
N GLU A 9 14.08 15.36 -10.66
CA GLU A 9 12.85 15.43 -9.88
C GLU A 9 12.91 14.46 -8.70
N CYS A 10 12.69 14.95 -7.48
CA CYS A 10 12.74 14.18 -6.24
C CYS A 10 11.35 14.19 -5.57
N VAL A 11 10.40 13.51 -6.18
CA VAL A 11 9.01 13.41 -5.71
C VAL A 11 8.59 11.95 -5.69
N CYS A 12 8.04 11.51 -4.55
CA CYS A 12 7.39 10.20 -4.50
C CYS A 12 6.10 10.25 -5.35
N PRO A 13 5.92 9.32 -6.32
CA PRO A 13 4.80 9.38 -7.26
C PRO A 13 3.44 9.07 -6.64
N VAL A 14 3.41 8.56 -5.41
CA VAL A 14 2.18 8.14 -4.72
C VAL A 14 2.01 8.91 -3.41
N ASP A 15 0.76 9.29 -3.11
CA ASP A 15 0.42 9.85 -1.81
C ASP A 15 0.10 8.75 -0.79
N ALA A 16 0.61 8.89 0.43
CA ALA A 16 0.43 7.93 1.51
C ALA A 16 -1.00 7.96 2.10
N ALA A 17 -1.67 9.13 2.08
CA ALA A 17 -2.95 9.29 2.76
C ALA A 17 -4.07 8.39 2.21
N PRO A 18 -4.30 8.25 0.89
CA PRO A 18 -5.30 7.32 0.37
C PRO A 18 -5.01 5.86 0.71
N VAL A 19 -3.72 5.47 0.73
CA VAL A 19 -3.30 4.10 1.06
C VAL A 19 -3.60 3.79 2.54
N TYR A 20 -3.32 4.74 3.42
CA TYR A 20 -3.67 4.62 4.84
C TYR A 20 -5.18 4.51 5.07
N GLN A 21 -5.96 5.38 4.42
CA GLN A 21 -7.42 5.39 4.52
C GLN A 21 -8.02 4.06 4.03
N PHE A 22 -7.46 3.48 2.99
CA PHE A 22 -7.87 2.17 2.50
C PHE A 22 -7.60 1.07 3.53
N ALA A 23 -6.42 1.06 4.15
CA ALA A 23 -6.10 0.10 5.22
C ALA A 23 -7.05 0.22 6.43
N GLU A 24 -7.37 1.44 6.86
CA GLU A 24 -8.32 1.67 7.95
C GLU A 24 -9.74 1.18 7.59
N SER A 25 -10.19 1.45 6.37
CA SER A 25 -11.48 0.92 5.89
C SER A 25 -11.53 -0.61 5.90
N LEU A 26 -10.45 -1.27 5.51
CA LEU A 26 -10.35 -2.74 5.58
C LEU A 26 -10.37 -3.25 7.03
N LYS A 27 -9.73 -2.56 7.97
CA LYS A 27 -9.76 -2.91 9.40
C LYS A 27 -11.17 -2.82 9.97
N ASP A 28 -11.89 -1.74 9.67
CA ASP A 28 -13.27 -1.56 10.13
C ASP A 28 -14.19 -2.67 9.62
N GLN A 29 -14.06 -3.02 8.34
CA GLN A 29 -14.80 -4.13 7.76
C GLN A 29 -14.41 -5.47 8.39
N ASN A 30 -13.11 -5.70 8.63
CA ASN A 30 -12.64 -6.95 9.25
C ASN A 30 -13.22 -7.15 10.65
N LYS A 31 -13.34 -6.07 11.42
CA LYS A 31 -13.99 -6.08 12.72
C LYS A 31 -15.44 -6.57 12.65
N SER A 32 -16.18 -6.15 11.63
CA SER A 32 -17.57 -6.61 11.42
C SER A 32 -17.66 -8.13 11.19
N TYR A 33 -16.70 -8.72 10.48
CA TYR A 33 -16.61 -10.17 10.32
C TYR A 33 -16.25 -10.88 11.62
N GLU A 34 -15.36 -10.32 12.44
CA GLU A 34 -15.02 -10.85 13.77
C GLU A 34 -16.23 -10.82 14.71
N ASP A 35 -17.02 -9.75 14.68
CA ASP A 35 -18.27 -9.64 15.45
C ASP A 35 -19.29 -10.71 15.03
N ALA A 36 -19.50 -10.87 13.71
CA ALA A 36 -20.38 -11.92 13.18
C ALA A 36 -19.91 -13.34 13.56
N ARG A 37 -18.60 -13.58 13.55
CA ARG A 37 -18.01 -14.83 14.04
C ARG A 37 -18.34 -15.08 15.51
N GLY A 38 -18.23 -14.05 16.34
CA GLY A 38 -18.60 -14.11 17.76
C GLY A 38 -20.07 -14.50 17.95
N ASP A 39 -20.97 -13.92 17.18
CA ASP A 39 -22.40 -14.24 17.22
C ASP A 39 -22.68 -15.69 16.82
N LEU A 40 -22.02 -16.21 15.78
CA LEU A 40 -22.14 -17.61 15.36
C LEU A 40 -21.62 -18.58 16.43
N HIS A 41 -20.52 -18.28 17.11
CA HIS A 41 -20.02 -19.07 18.23
C HIS A 41 -21.00 -19.08 19.40
N ASN A 42 -21.62 -17.95 19.72
CA ASN A 42 -22.65 -17.87 20.77
C ASN A 42 -23.88 -18.69 20.39
N ALA A 43 -24.36 -18.60 19.17
CA ALA A 43 -25.48 -19.41 18.67
C ALA A 43 -25.15 -20.92 18.74
N ARG A 44 -23.95 -21.31 18.30
CA ARG A 44 -23.49 -22.70 18.39
C ARG A 44 -23.49 -23.21 19.82
N THR A 45 -22.95 -22.42 20.75
CA THR A 45 -22.93 -22.79 22.19
C THR A 45 -24.32 -22.95 22.75
N THR A 46 -25.26 -22.05 22.43
CA THR A 46 -26.64 -22.10 22.87
C THR A 46 -27.35 -23.36 22.37
N ILE A 47 -27.19 -23.70 21.09
CA ILE A 47 -27.79 -24.88 20.48
C ILE A 47 -27.21 -26.16 21.12
N THR A 48 -25.90 -26.24 21.28
CA THR A 48 -25.24 -27.40 21.88
C THR A 48 -25.68 -27.64 23.33
N SER A 49 -25.96 -26.57 24.06
CA SER A 49 -26.37 -26.68 25.48
C SER A 49 -27.87 -26.99 25.70
N SER A 50 -28.72 -26.67 24.70
CA SER A 50 -30.19 -26.70 24.89
C SER A 50 -30.92 -27.78 24.09
N MET A 51 -30.25 -28.42 23.11
CA MET A 51 -30.90 -29.32 22.17
C MET A 51 -30.02 -30.56 21.86
N THR A 52 -30.68 -31.76 21.81
CA THR A 52 -30.02 -32.99 21.36
C THR A 52 -30.92 -33.69 20.34
N SER A 53 -30.63 -33.56 19.06
CA SER A 53 -31.34 -34.28 18.00
C SER A 53 -30.48 -34.31 16.73
N ARG A 54 -30.79 -35.18 15.75
CA ARG A 54 -30.13 -35.22 14.45
C ARG A 54 -30.21 -33.88 13.69
N ALA A 55 -31.30 -33.15 13.85
CA ALA A 55 -31.44 -31.81 13.26
C ALA A 55 -30.48 -30.82 13.88
N THR A 56 -30.23 -30.95 15.20
CA THR A 56 -29.25 -30.16 15.93
C THR A 56 -27.83 -30.41 15.44
N ASP A 57 -27.45 -31.68 15.22
CA ASP A 57 -26.12 -32.03 14.70
C ASP A 57 -25.87 -31.40 13.33
N SER A 58 -26.87 -31.49 12.42
CA SER A 58 -26.75 -30.86 11.08
C SER A 58 -26.64 -29.33 11.14
N LEU A 59 -27.32 -28.69 12.10
CA LEU A 59 -27.23 -27.25 12.30
C LEU A 59 -25.86 -26.83 12.87
N ILE A 60 -25.32 -27.61 13.79
CA ILE A 60 -23.97 -27.38 14.34
C ILE A 60 -22.92 -27.52 13.24
N ASP A 61 -23.00 -28.54 12.40
CA ASP A 61 -22.10 -28.73 11.25
C ASP A 61 -22.15 -27.56 10.28
N GLU A 62 -23.34 -26.96 10.05
CA GLU A 62 -23.47 -25.77 9.22
C GLU A 62 -22.86 -24.53 9.89
N LEU A 63 -23.07 -24.32 11.17
CA LEU A 63 -22.46 -23.23 11.93
C LEU A 63 -20.94 -23.34 11.93
N ASP A 64 -20.39 -24.54 12.12
CA ASP A 64 -18.95 -24.78 12.09
C ASP A 64 -18.37 -24.47 10.70
N ARG A 65 -19.08 -24.79 9.62
CA ARG A 65 -18.70 -24.43 8.25
C ARG A 65 -18.72 -22.91 8.04
N GLN A 66 -19.73 -22.20 8.53
CA GLN A 66 -19.81 -20.74 8.42
C GLN A 66 -18.70 -20.06 9.23
N ILE A 67 -18.43 -20.51 10.43
CA ILE A 67 -17.32 -20.00 11.26
C ILE A 67 -15.98 -20.17 10.53
N ALA A 68 -15.70 -21.37 9.99
CA ALA A 68 -14.46 -21.62 9.25
C ALA A 68 -14.30 -20.70 8.03
N ARG A 69 -15.39 -20.40 7.33
CA ARG A 69 -15.40 -19.47 6.19
C ARG A 69 -15.09 -18.04 6.61
N ILE A 70 -15.69 -17.58 7.71
CA ILE A 70 -15.37 -16.24 8.24
C ILE A 70 -13.93 -16.18 8.69
N ASP A 71 -13.39 -17.21 9.34
CA ASP A 71 -11.99 -17.29 9.75
C ASP A 71 -11.03 -17.16 8.56
N GLU A 72 -11.32 -17.83 7.47
CA GLU A 72 -10.54 -17.74 6.25
C GLU A 72 -10.61 -16.33 5.65
N THR A 73 -11.81 -15.75 5.58
CA THR A 73 -12.02 -14.39 5.08
C THR A 73 -11.24 -13.37 5.92
N VAL A 74 -11.35 -13.42 7.25
CA VAL A 74 -10.63 -12.53 8.18
C VAL A 74 -9.12 -12.67 8.00
N THR A 75 -8.61 -13.88 7.85
CA THR A 75 -7.17 -14.12 7.65
C THR A 75 -6.66 -13.49 6.36
N HIS A 76 -7.35 -13.67 5.24
CA HIS A 76 -6.94 -13.09 3.96
C HIS A 76 -7.08 -11.56 3.95
N ARG A 77 -8.12 -11.02 4.58
CA ARG A 77 -8.27 -9.56 4.72
C ARG A 77 -7.18 -8.97 5.60
N GLN A 78 -6.79 -9.65 6.68
CA GLN A 78 -5.68 -9.21 7.51
C GLN A 78 -4.37 -9.17 6.71
N ALA A 79 -4.10 -10.17 5.88
CA ALA A 79 -2.93 -10.16 5.00
C ALA A 79 -2.94 -8.97 4.01
N LEU A 80 -4.12 -8.58 3.50
CA LEU A 80 -4.26 -7.40 2.65
C LEU A 80 -4.02 -6.10 3.43
N ILE A 81 -4.53 -6.00 4.66
CA ILE A 81 -4.28 -4.87 5.56
C ILE A 81 -2.77 -4.72 5.80
N ASP A 82 -2.09 -5.82 6.14
CA ASP A 82 -0.67 -5.83 6.43
C ASP A 82 0.17 -5.42 5.20
N ALA A 83 -0.17 -5.94 4.03
CA ALA A 83 0.48 -5.55 2.77
C ALA A 83 0.27 -4.06 2.46
N THR A 84 -0.94 -3.54 2.69
CA THR A 84 -1.27 -2.13 2.45
C THR A 84 -0.53 -1.21 3.42
N MET A 85 -0.43 -1.58 4.69
CA MET A 85 0.34 -0.81 5.69
C MET A 85 1.84 -0.84 5.40
N THR A 86 2.37 -1.99 4.98
CA THR A 86 3.77 -2.07 4.54
C THR A 86 4.04 -1.15 3.37
N PHE A 87 3.17 -1.12 2.37
CA PHE A 87 3.32 -0.22 1.23
C PHE A 87 3.19 1.26 1.64
N HIS A 88 2.28 1.59 2.55
CA HIS A 88 2.19 2.93 3.14
C HIS A 88 3.53 3.36 3.75
N ASP A 89 4.16 2.50 4.54
CA ASP A 89 5.44 2.81 5.20
C ASP A 89 6.58 2.99 4.19
N GLU A 90 6.57 2.25 3.08
CA GLU A 90 7.51 2.45 1.97
C GLU A 90 7.31 3.79 1.26
N ILE A 91 6.07 4.26 1.08
CA ILE A 91 5.79 5.60 0.55
C ILE A 91 6.35 6.69 1.49
N VAL A 92 6.12 6.56 2.79
CA VAL A 92 6.64 7.50 3.79
C VAL A 92 8.18 7.52 3.77
N THR A 93 8.80 6.35 3.68
CA THR A 93 10.25 6.19 3.58
C THR A 93 10.79 6.84 2.31
N CYS A 94 10.14 6.63 1.17
CA CYS A 94 10.52 7.24 -0.11
C CYS A 94 10.45 8.77 -0.03
N LYS A 95 9.38 9.34 0.52
CA LYS A 95 9.23 10.78 0.73
C LYS A 95 10.35 11.35 1.63
N ALA A 96 10.68 10.66 2.71
CA ALA A 96 11.75 11.07 3.61
C ALA A 96 13.12 11.04 2.93
N ARG A 97 13.41 10.01 2.11
CA ARG A 97 14.64 9.92 1.33
C ARG A 97 14.77 11.07 0.33
N PHE A 98 13.73 11.39 -0.43
CA PHE A 98 13.75 12.52 -1.36
C PHE A 98 13.93 13.85 -0.64
N SER A 99 13.26 14.08 0.49
CA SER A 99 13.47 15.28 1.29
C SER A 99 14.92 15.41 1.76
N ASN A 100 15.54 14.29 2.17
CA ASN A 100 16.94 14.28 2.56
C ASN A 100 17.89 14.55 1.37
N ILE A 101 17.61 13.99 0.21
CA ILE A 101 18.39 14.23 -1.01
C ILE A 101 18.35 15.71 -1.40
N ILE A 102 17.16 16.34 -1.36
CA ILE A 102 16.98 17.77 -1.61
C ILE A 102 17.79 18.60 -0.59
N PHE A 103 17.67 18.25 0.69
CA PHE A 103 18.41 18.95 1.75
C PHE A 103 19.94 18.84 1.54
N GLN A 104 20.46 17.67 1.23
CA GLN A 104 21.87 17.47 0.96
C GLN A 104 22.32 18.23 -0.30
N ALA A 105 21.49 18.24 -1.34
CA ALA A 105 21.75 19.02 -2.56
C ALA A 105 21.92 20.51 -2.25
N LEU A 106 21.02 21.08 -1.46
CA LEU A 106 21.11 22.48 -1.01
C LEU A 106 22.35 22.75 -0.16
N CYS A 107 22.68 21.86 0.77
CA CYS A 107 23.89 21.96 1.59
C CYS A 107 25.18 21.93 0.75
N ASN A 108 25.17 21.22 -0.36
CA ASN A 108 26.28 21.12 -1.31
C ASN A 108 26.29 22.23 -2.39
N GLY A 109 25.41 23.23 -2.26
CA GLY A 109 25.37 24.39 -3.14
C GLY A 109 24.66 24.17 -4.48
N LEU A 110 23.94 23.07 -4.64
CA LEU A 110 23.09 22.84 -5.81
C LEU A 110 21.84 23.71 -5.76
N THR A 111 21.36 24.12 -6.92
CA THR A 111 20.09 24.85 -7.04
C THR A 111 18.93 23.88 -7.03
N VAL A 112 17.93 24.16 -6.22
CA VAL A 112 16.67 23.41 -6.16
C VAL A 112 15.52 24.35 -6.47
N ASP A 113 14.66 23.91 -7.39
CA ASP A 113 13.41 24.60 -7.72
C ASP A 113 12.26 23.64 -7.45
N ASP A 114 11.41 24.01 -6.52
CA ASP A 114 10.38 23.13 -5.94
C ASP A 114 10.99 21.83 -5.40
N ASN A 115 10.76 20.70 -6.02
CA ASN A 115 11.35 19.42 -5.68
C ASN A 115 12.34 18.91 -6.75
N THR A 116 12.84 19.80 -7.60
CA THR A 116 13.73 19.48 -8.70
C THR A 116 15.13 20.04 -8.45
N ILE A 117 16.13 19.18 -8.41
CA ILE A 117 17.53 19.57 -8.33
C ILE A 117 17.98 19.89 -9.74
N ILE A 118 18.33 21.15 -9.99
CA ILE A 118 18.73 21.63 -11.31
C ILE A 118 20.13 21.12 -11.67
N ASP A 119 20.28 20.60 -12.88
CA ASP A 119 21.60 20.22 -13.38
C ASP A 119 22.52 21.47 -13.44
N PRO A 120 23.69 21.43 -12.78
CA PRO A 120 24.63 22.55 -12.81
C PRO A 120 25.02 23.01 -14.22
N ALA A 121 25.05 22.10 -15.18
CA ALA A 121 25.33 22.41 -16.57
C ALA A 121 24.27 23.28 -17.24
N LEU A 122 23.04 23.27 -16.71
CA LEU A 122 21.86 23.98 -17.23
C LEU A 122 21.48 25.19 -16.39
N SER A 123 22.03 25.35 -15.20
CA SER A 123 21.66 26.39 -14.22
C SER A 123 22.20 27.81 -14.57
N GLY A 124 22.81 28.00 -15.71
CA GLY A 124 23.45 29.29 -16.08
C GLY A 124 24.71 29.63 -15.26
N THR A 125 25.21 28.70 -14.47
CA THR A 125 26.45 28.80 -13.71
C THR A 125 27.67 28.88 -14.68
N SER A 126 28.74 29.56 -14.30
CA SER A 126 29.98 29.56 -15.12
C SER A 126 30.48 28.11 -15.31
N GLN A 127 31.16 27.85 -16.42
CA GLN A 127 31.66 26.51 -16.76
C GLN A 127 32.54 25.91 -15.62
N SER A 128 33.31 26.73 -14.92
CA SER A 128 34.10 26.29 -13.76
C SER A 128 33.26 26.01 -12.54
N GLY A 129 32.19 26.77 -12.32
CA GLY A 129 31.22 26.54 -11.24
C GLY A 129 30.39 25.25 -11.48
N ALA A 130 29.93 25.03 -12.69
CA ALA A 130 29.22 23.81 -13.07
C ALA A 130 30.09 22.55 -12.87
N ALA A 131 31.38 22.63 -13.28
CA ALA A 131 32.30 21.52 -13.08
C ALA A 131 32.58 21.19 -11.62
N SER A 132 32.56 22.18 -10.72
CA SER A 132 32.75 21.97 -9.27
C SER A 132 31.54 21.35 -8.60
N LEU A 133 30.31 21.58 -9.09
CA LEU A 133 29.05 21.07 -8.54
C LEU A 133 28.65 19.72 -9.14
N SER A 134 29.21 19.35 -10.29
CA SER A 134 28.88 18.10 -10.99
C SER A 134 28.99 16.83 -10.12
N PRO A 135 30.04 16.63 -9.30
CA PRO A 135 30.11 15.46 -8.42
C PRO A 135 28.96 15.39 -7.40
N SER A 136 28.57 16.53 -6.83
CA SER A 136 27.44 16.59 -5.87
C SER A 136 26.12 16.28 -6.55
N TYR A 137 25.94 16.70 -7.79
CA TYR A 137 24.76 16.37 -8.58
C TYR A 137 24.68 14.88 -8.92
N GLU A 138 25.80 14.26 -9.30
CA GLU A 138 25.86 12.82 -9.55
C GLU A 138 25.52 11.99 -8.31
N VAL A 139 26.01 12.38 -7.14
CA VAL A 139 25.66 11.73 -5.86
C VAL A 139 24.15 11.84 -5.59
N ALA A 140 23.57 13.03 -5.81
CA ALA A 140 22.13 13.21 -5.65
C ALA A 140 21.33 12.36 -6.65
N ARG A 141 21.79 12.27 -7.90
CA ARG A 141 21.18 11.45 -8.96
C ARG A 141 21.20 9.96 -8.62
N GLU A 142 22.33 9.45 -8.14
CA GLU A 142 22.47 8.06 -7.72
C GLU A 142 21.56 7.75 -6.53
N ALA A 143 21.53 8.62 -5.52
CA ALA A 143 20.66 8.46 -4.36
C ALA A 143 19.17 8.48 -4.74
N ALA A 144 18.76 9.35 -5.65
CA ALA A 144 17.39 9.40 -6.14
C ALA A 144 17.02 8.14 -6.95
N TYR A 145 17.96 7.66 -7.79
CA TYR A 145 17.75 6.42 -8.52
C TYR A 145 17.50 5.24 -7.58
N HIS A 146 18.30 5.11 -6.51
CA HIS A 146 18.10 4.06 -5.52
C HIS A 146 16.76 4.21 -4.77
N ALA A 147 16.37 5.42 -4.39
CA ALA A 147 15.10 5.68 -3.75
C ALA A 147 13.91 5.27 -4.65
N TYR A 148 13.97 5.60 -5.94
CA TYR A 148 12.98 5.19 -6.94
C TYR A 148 12.96 3.68 -7.16
N SER A 149 14.12 3.05 -7.24
CA SER A 149 14.24 1.59 -7.45
C SER A 149 13.61 0.82 -6.29
N ASP A 150 13.91 1.22 -5.05
CA ASP A 150 13.34 0.60 -3.85
C ASP A 150 11.83 0.81 -3.79
N PHE A 151 11.36 2.01 -4.09
CA PHE A 151 9.93 2.30 -4.16
C PHE A 151 9.22 1.46 -5.24
N SER A 152 9.79 1.34 -6.43
CA SER A 152 9.21 0.54 -7.52
C SER A 152 9.13 -0.94 -7.17
N ALA A 153 10.13 -1.47 -6.45
CA ALA A 153 10.12 -2.84 -5.96
C ALA A 153 9.02 -3.06 -4.90
N ALA A 154 8.85 -2.10 -3.98
CA ALA A 154 7.79 -2.13 -2.97
C ALA A 154 6.39 -2.06 -3.62
N GLU A 155 6.22 -1.20 -4.62
CA GLU A 155 4.99 -1.10 -5.39
C GLU A 155 4.64 -2.41 -6.11
N GLU A 156 5.60 -3.02 -6.78
CA GLU A 156 5.37 -4.30 -7.46
C GLU A 156 5.03 -5.41 -6.46
N THR A 157 5.69 -5.45 -5.31
CA THR A 157 5.38 -6.39 -4.23
C THR A 157 3.95 -6.20 -3.73
N TYR A 158 3.53 -4.95 -3.51
CA TYR A 158 2.16 -4.63 -3.10
C TYR A 158 1.13 -5.02 -4.17
N ARG A 159 1.40 -4.72 -5.44
CA ARG A 159 0.54 -5.09 -6.56
C ARG A 159 0.33 -6.60 -6.67
N GLN A 160 1.40 -7.38 -6.51
CA GLN A 160 1.35 -8.84 -6.51
C GLN A 160 0.54 -9.38 -5.33
N ALA A 161 0.75 -8.84 -4.11
CA ALA A 161 -0.01 -9.20 -2.93
C ALA A 161 -1.51 -8.90 -3.11
N CYS A 162 -1.86 -7.72 -3.62
CA CYS A 162 -3.25 -7.34 -3.92
C CYS A 162 -3.89 -8.30 -4.94
N SER A 163 -3.19 -8.60 -6.05
CA SER A 163 -3.72 -9.50 -7.09
C SER A 163 -3.98 -10.90 -6.56
N SER A 164 -3.07 -11.43 -5.74
CA SER A 164 -3.23 -12.74 -5.12
C SER A 164 -4.40 -12.78 -4.13
N LEU A 165 -4.48 -11.79 -3.24
CA LEU A 165 -5.50 -11.75 -2.18
C LEU A 165 -6.88 -11.40 -2.73
N ILE A 166 -6.98 -10.53 -3.74
CA ILE A 166 -8.24 -10.23 -4.42
C ILE A 166 -8.80 -11.48 -5.09
N GLY A 167 -7.96 -12.29 -5.74
CA GLY A 167 -8.37 -13.53 -6.34
C GLY A 167 -8.99 -14.50 -5.33
N VAL A 168 -8.38 -14.64 -4.15
CA VAL A 168 -8.91 -15.48 -3.06
C VAL A 168 -10.21 -14.89 -2.49
N LEU A 169 -10.25 -13.59 -2.21
CA LEU A 169 -11.44 -12.94 -1.65
C LEU A 169 -12.62 -12.97 -2.64
N SER A 170 -12.38 -12.80 -3.93
CA SER A 170 -13.41 -12.92 -4.97
C SER A 170 -13.96 -14.35 -5.06
N TRP A 171 -13.09 -15.34 -4.96
CA TRP A 171 -13.52 -16.73 -4.93
C TRP A 171 -14.38 -17.03 -3.69
N LEU A 172 -14.00 -16.51 -2.53
CA LEU A 172 -14.77 -16.62 -1.29
C LEU A 172 -16.15 -15.96 -1.41
N ASP A 173 -16.22 -14.77 -2.01
CA ASP A 173 -17.46 -14.04 -2.25
C ASP A 173 -18.42 -14.85 -3.14
N ASP A 174 -17.93 -15.32 -4.29
CA ASP A 174 -18.72 -16.10 -5.26
C ASP A 174 -19.26 -17.42 -4.68
N HIS A 175 -18.50 -18.05 -3.78
CA HIS A 175 -18.87 -19.37 -3.23
C HIS A 175 -19.55 -19.32 -1.87
N LEU A 176 -19.47 -18.20 -1.15
CA LEU A 176 -19.93 -18.06 0.22
C LEU A 176 -21.05 -17.04 0.39
N GLY A 177 -21.37 -16.25 -0.64
CA GLY A 177 -22.34 -15.16 -0.57
C GLY A 177 -21.95 -14.09 0.45
N VAL A 178 -20.67 -13.96 0.72
CA VAL A 178 -20.13 -12.87 1.55
C VAL A 178 -19.96 -11.68 0.62
N ASP A 179 -20.79 -10.67 0.79
CA ASP A 179 -20.74 -9.42 0.02
C ASP A 179 -19.44 -8.66 0.37
N ALA A 180 -18.31 -9.20 -0.10
CA ALA A 180 -17.04 -8.54 0.03
C ALA A 180 -17.02 -7.37 -0.96
N ASP A 181 -17.09 -6.16 -0.45
CA ASP A 181 -17.08 -4.92 -1.22
C ASP A 181 -15.68 -4.68 -1.84
N ILE A 182 -15.26 -5.64 -2.69
CA ILE A 182 -13.97 -5.63 -3.42
C ILE A 182 -13.93 -4.46 -4.43
N LYS A 183 -15.09 -3.88 -4.74
CA LYS A 183 -15.21 -2.71 -5.64
C LYS A 183 -14.59 -1.43 -5.08
N ALA A 184 -14.20 -1.41 -3.81
CA ALA A 184 -13.63 -0.25 -3.15
C ALA A 184 -12.10 -0.18 -3.18
N ILE A 185 -11.40 -1.10 -3.87
CA ILE A 185 -9.96 -0.93 -4.07
C ILE A 185 -9.79 0.24 -5.05
N PRO A 186 -9.29 1.39 -4.59
CA PRO A 186 -9.06 2.50 -5.50
C PRO A 186 -8.11 1.99 -6.59
N PRO A 187 -8.45 2.20 -7.88
CA PRO A 187 -7.50 1.88 -8.92
C PRO A 187 -6.21 2.64 -8.58
N ILE A 188 -5.08 1.97 -8.60
CA ILE A 188 -3.77 2.61 -8.51
C ILE A 188 -3.61 3.37 -9.85
N THR A 189 -4.38 4.46 -9.98
CA THR A 189 -4.35 5.36 -11.12
C THR A 189 -3.31 6.42 -10.83
N GLY A 190 -2.19 6.28 -11.44
CA GLY A 190 -1.09 7.23 -11.32
C GLY A 190 0.18 6.77 -12.01
N PHE A 191 0.18 5.57 -12.54
CA PHE A 191 1.32 5.06 -13.28
C PHE A 191 1.06 5.25 -14.77
N GLY A 192 1.32 6.48 -15.20
CA GLY A 192 1.45 6.79 -16.63
C GLY A 192 2.64 6.03 -17.19
N SER A 193 2.36 5.28 -18.22
CA SER A 193 3.33 4.70 -19.16
C SER A 193 4.30 5.74 -19.75
#